data_50a02c5b192251fd12b64052fc87cda1
#
_entry.id   50a02c5b192251fd12b64052fc87cda1
#
_cell.length_a   1.000
_cell.length_b   1.000
_cell.length_c   1.000
_cell.angle_alpha   90.00
_cell.angle_beta   90.00
_cell.angle_gamma   90.00
#
_symmetry.space_group_name_H-M   'P 1'
#
loop_
_entity.id
_entity.type
_entity.pdbx_description
1 polymer ?
#
loop_
_entity_poly.entity_id
_entity_poly.type
_entity_poly.pdbx_seq_one_letter_code
_entity_poly.pdbx_strand_id
1 'polypeptide(L)'
;VTFAVTILAQDAAPAAGFMPGWFMPGKGLLAISLVIVAAAVMLSILWARSGRPIRIRKIAGLDAVDEAVGRATEMGRPVLFIPGIQDMDNIQTVAGITILGKVAKTAAEYDAEIEVPNTRSLVMTTAREAVHAAYMSAGRTDSYNPDRIYYVSDEQFAFVAYTGGLMQRKRPAACFYFGCFFAESLILAENGNSIGAIQVAGTAETSQLPFFVASCDYTLIGEEFFAASAYLSGEPDQMGTLLGQDVVKALVWAVILVGAVAASAGALWGLGAVNAAVDAARAAMGGG
;
A
#
# COMPACT_ATOMS: atom_id res chain seq x y z
N VAL A 1 -0.32 -0.61 -44.96
CA VAL A 1 1.02 -0.20 -45.43
C VAL A 1 1.89 0.31 -44.28
N THR A 2 1.32 0.79 -43.16
CA THR A 2 2.05 1.37 -42.05
C THR A 2 2.65 0.34 -41.08
N PHE A 3 2.25 -0.91 -41.13
CA PHE A 3 2.74 -1.99 -40.22
C PHE A 3 4.03 -2.67 -40.73
N ALA A 4 4.40 -2.50 -42.00
CA ALA A 4 5.58 -3.13 -42.57
C ALA A 4 6.88 -2.32 -42.41
N VAL A 5 6.79 -1.06 -42.03
CA VAL A 5 7.98 -0.17 -41.90
C VAL A 5 8.69 -0.32 -40.52
N THR A 6 7.98 -0.82 -39.53
CA THR A 6 8.52 -0.93 -38.16
C THR A 6 9.44 -2.14 -37.95
N ILE A 7 9.43 -3.12 -38.85
CA ILE A 7 10.24 -4.35 -38.73
C ILE A 7 11.65 -4.21 -39.36
N LEU A 8 11.86 -3.26 -40.23
CA LEU A 8 13.13 -3.10 -40.96
C LEU A 8 14.15 -2.12 -40.29
N ALA A 9 13.82 -1.54 -39.15
CA ALA A 9 14.73 -0.64 -38.41
C ALA A 9 15.55 -1.35 -37.29
N GLN A 10 15.56 -2.69 -37.25
CA GLN A 10 16.20 -3.46 -36.19
C GLN A 10 17.67 -3.86 -36.44
N ASP A 11 18.27 -3.48 -37.57
CA ASP A 11 19.65 -3.85 -37.90
C ASP A 11 20.67 -2.70 -37.85
N ALA A 12 20.47 -1.71 -37.01
CA ALA A 12 21.58 -0.81 -36.66
C ALA A 12 22.48 -1.52 -35.65
N ALA A 13 23.69 -1.87 -36.07
CA ALA A 13 24.71 -2.47 -35.22
C ALA A 13 24.85 -1.65 -33.92
N PRO A 14 24.82 -2.28 -32.73
CA PRO A 14 24.91 -1.54 -31.48
C PRO A 14 26.30 -0.91 -31.38
N ALA A 15 26.33 0.39 -31.16
CA ALA A 15 27.56 1.07 -30.73
C ALA A 15 28.14 0.31 -29.54
N ALA A 16 29.46 0.00 -29.56
CA ALA A 16 30.13 -0.75 -28.54
C ALA A 16 29.96 -0.07 -27.18
N GLY A 17 28.95 -0.54 -26.42
CA GLY A 17 28.63 0.00 -25.13
C GLY A 17 29.58 -0.50 -24.07
N PHE A 18 29.86 0.33 -23.10
CA PHE A 18 30.72 0.15 -21.93
C PHE A 18 30.41 -1.12 -21.07
N MET A 19 29.45 -1.96 -21.43
CA MET A 19 29.02 -3.12 -20.62
C MET A 19 29.38 -4.45 -21.28
N PRO A 20 29.91 -5.45 -20.53
CA PRO A 20 30.22 -6.78 -21.04
C PRO A 20 28.95 -7.47 -21.53
N GLY A 21 29.06 -8.46 -22.43
CA GLY A 21 27.99 -9.14 -23.17
C GLY A 21 26.87 -9.83 -22.37
N TRP A 22 26.77 -9.55 -21.07
CA TRP A 22 25.67 -9.97 -20.18
C TRP A 22 24.41 -9.10 -20.33
N PHE A 23 24.56 -7.91 -20.90
CA PHE A 23 23.46 -6.97 -21.04
C PHE A 23 23.02 -6.88 -22.49
N MET A 24 21.69 -6.86 -22.70
CA MET A 24 21.15 -6.59 -24.03
C MET A 24 21.66 -5.24 -24.56
N PRO A 25 22.12 -5.19 -25.81
CA PRO A 25 22.53 -3.92 -26.44
C PRO A 25 21.40 -2.89 -26.35
N GLY A 26 21.71 -1.66 -26.01
CA GLY A 26 20.73 -0.57 -25.87
C GLY A 26 20.02 -0.47 -24.51
N LYS A 27 20.20 -1.43 -23.59
CA LYS A 27 19.55 -1.40 -22.25
C LYS A 27 20.43 -0.83 -21.13
N GLY A 28 21.60 -0.25 -21.46
CA GLY A 28 22.54 0.27 -20.47
C GLY A 28 21.96 1.36 -19.58
N LEU A 29 21.15 2.27 -20.14
CA LEU A 29 20.50 3.34 -19.38
C LEU A 29 19.47 2.79 -18.37
N LEU A 30 18.79 1.72 -18.74
CA LEU A 30 17.86 1.02 -17.85
C LEU A 30 18.58 0.33 -16.68
N ALA A 31 19.77 -0.26 -16.93
CA ALA A 31 20.61 -0.83 -15.88
C ALA A 31 21.13 0.26 -14.92
N ILE A 32 21.57 1.40 -15.44
CA ILE A 32 22.02 2.54 -14.63
C ILE A 32 20.86 3.07 -13.77
N SER A 33 19.67 3.26 -14.35
CA SER A 33 18.51 3.73 -13.60
C SER A 33 18.11 2.76 -12.48
N LEU A 34 18.18 1.45 -12.71
CA LEU A 34 17.93 0.43 -11.70
C LEU A 34 18.92 0.54 -10.53
N VAL A 35 20.21 0.72 -10.83
CA VAL A 35 21.25 0.89 -9.81
C VAL A 35 21.03 2.16 -8.99
N ILE A 36 20.65 3.28 -9.64
CA ILE A 36 20.34 4.54 -8.96
C ILE A 36 19.15 4.37 -8.01
N VAL A 37 18.06 3.72 -8.47
CA VAL A 37 16.87 3.44 -7.64
C VAL A 37 17.23 2.53 -6.46
N ALA A 38 17.95 1.45 -6.71
CA ALA A 38 18.39 0.53 -5.65
C ALA A 38 19.28 1.25 -4.62
N ALA A 39 20.24 2.08 -5.08
CA ALA A 39 21.09 2.86 -4.21
C ALA A 39 20.30 3.89 -3.38
N ALA A 40 19.33 4.59 -3.99
CA ALA A 40 18.48 5.55 -3.29
C ALA A 40 17.69 4.89 -2.16
N VAL A 41 17.07 3.73 -2.41
CA VAL A 41 16.32 2.98 -1.40
C VAL A 41 17.25 2.47 -0.30
N MET A 42 18.38 1.85 -0.66
CA MET A 42 19.33 1.32 0.33
C MET A 42 19.91 2.42 1.22
N LEU A 43 20.30 3.57 0.64
CA LEU A 43 20.79 4.72 1.40
C LEU A 43 19.72 5.29 2.33
N SER A 44 18.47 5.33 1.89
CA SER A 44 17.33 5.80 2.70
C SER A 44 17.06 4.86 3.88
N ILE A 45 17.15 3.53 3.70
CA ILE A 45 17.04 2.56 4.78
C ILE A 45 18.20 2.72 5.79
N LEU A 46 19.43 2.82 5.31
CA LEU A 46 20.59 3.05 6.17
C LEU A 46 20.48 4.36 6.96
N TRP A 47 19.96 5.40 6.30
CA TRP A 47 19.70 6.69 6.97
C TRP A 47 18.61 6.58 8.03
N ALA A 48 17.52 5.84 7.76
CA ALA A 48 16.45 5.57 8.72
C ALA A 48 16.97 4.79 9.94
N ARG A 49 17.82 3.79 9.72
CA ARG A 49 18.46 3.01 10.81
C ARG A 49 19.41 3.84 11.67
N SER A 50 19.86 4.99 11.20
CA SER A 50 20.72 5.87 12.01
C SER A 50 20.00 6.61 13.14
N GLY A 51 18.71 6.32 13.38
CA GLY A 51 17.90 6.87 14.47
C GLY A 51 17.45 8.31 14.28
N ARG A 52 17.54 8.85 13.06
CA ARG A 52 17.07 10.21 12.77
C ARG A 52 15.55 10.23 12.67
N PRO A 53 14.86 11.23 13.24
CA PRO A 53 13.40 11.30 13.20
C PRO A 53 12.92 11.54 11.76
N ILE A 54 12.21 10.59 11.21
CA ILE A 54 11.52 10.74 9.93
C ILE A 54 10.16 11.35 10.22
N ARG A 55 9.91 12.54 9.67
CA ARG A 55 8.61 13.21 9.79
C ARG A 55 7.67 12.65 8.72
N ILE A 56 6.70 11.86 9.13
CA ILE A 56 5.59 11.45 8.29
C ILE A 56 4.43 12.43 8.53
N ARG A 57 3.77 12.83 7.45
CA ARG A 57 2.56 13.65 7.54
C ARG A 57 1.47 12.85 8.29
N LYS A 58 0.70 13.51 9.14
CA LYS A 58 -0.49 12.90 9.77
C LYS A 58 -1.43 12.34 8.70
N ILE A 59 -1.83 11.10 8.91
CA ILE A 59 -2.72 10.37 8.00
C ILE A 59 -4.11 10.39 8.64
N ALA A 60 -5.06 11.09 8.02
CA ALA A 60 -6.41 11.29 8.55
C ALA A 60 -7.15 9.97 8.83
N GLY A 61 -6.91 8.94 8.01
CA GLY A 61 -7.50 7.62 8.23
C GLY A 61 -7.02 6.89 9.49
N LEU A 62 -5.87 7.28 10.08
CA LEU A 62 -5.41 6.74 11.36
C LEU A 62 -6.06 7.45 12.55
N ASP A 63 -6.29 8.76 12.45
CA ASP A 63 -7.05 9.50 13.46
C ASP A 63 -8.50 8.96 13.52
N ALA A 64 -9.07 8.56 12.38
CA ALA A 64 -10.39 7.92 12.30
C ALA A 64 -10.46 6.55 13.00
N VAL A 65 -9.35 5.82 13.14
CA VAL A 65 -9.31 4.56 13.90
C VAL A 65 -9.67 4.81 15.37
N ASP A 66 -9.03 5.79 15.99
CA ASP A 66 -9.25 6.09 17.40
C ASP A 66 -10.70 6.58 17.66
N GLU A 67 -11.25 7.40 16.73
CA GLU A 67 -12.65 7.83 16.76
C GLU A 67 -13.62 6.66 16.63
N ALA A 68 -13.40 5.78 15.64
CA ALA A 68 -14.29 4.65 15.36
C ALA A 68 -14.31 3.64 16.51
N VAL A 69 -13.14 3.33 17.11
CA VAL A 69 -13.04 2.44 18.27
C VAL A 69 -13.68 3.07 19.52
N GLY A 70 -13.42 4.36 19.77
CA GLY A 70 -14.04 5.09 20.88
C GLY A 70 -15.58 5.03 20.80
N ARG A 71 -16.12 5.23 19.62
CA ARG A 71 -17.57 5.15 19.37
C ARG A 71 -18.12 3.75 19.55
N ALA A 72 -17.36 2.71 19.18
CA ALA A 72 -17.73 1.32 19.42
C ALA A 72 -17.88 1.03 20.92
N THR A 73 -16.96 1.56 21.74
CA THR A 73 -17.02 1.46 23.19
C THR A 73 -18.24 2.17 23.77
N GLU A 74 -18.51 3.41 23.37
CA GLU A 74 -19.67 4.18 23.82
C GLU A 74 -21.00 3.47 23.50
N MET A 75 -21.06 2.80 22.34
CA MET A 75 -22.25 2.05 21.91
C MET A 75 -22.35 0.65 22.51
N GLY A 76 -21.32 0.13 23.17
CA GLY A 76 -21.24 -1.23 23.66
C GLY A 76 -21.33 -2.27 22.54
N ARG A 77 -20.81 -1.95 21.34
CA ARG A 77 -20.82 -2.80 20.15
C ARG A 77 -19.40 -3.19 19.73
N PRO A 78 -19.23 -4.38 19.13
CA PRO A 78 -17.91 -4.83 18.75
C PRO A 78 -17.34 -4.01 17.57
N VAL A 79 -16.02 -4.07 17.45
CA VAL A 79 -15.25 -3.64 16.30
C VAL A 79 -15.05 -4.86 15.39
N LEU A 80 -15.32 -4.72 14.10
CA LEU A 80 -15.05 -5.74 13.10
C LEU A 80 -13.81 -5.34 12.29
N PHE A 81 -12.85 -6.25 12.17
CA PHE A 81 -11.65 -6.04 11.36
C PHE A 81 -11.48 -7.17 10.34
N ILE A 82 -11.30 -6.82 9.07
CA ILE A 82 -11.10 -7.77 7.96
C ILE A 82 -9.74 -7.48 7.29
N PRO A 83 -8.76 -8.42 7.38
CA PRO A 83 -7.42 -8.21 6.85
C PRO A 83 -7.28 -8.54 5.35
N GLY A 84 -8.35 -8.39 4.58
CA GLY A 84 -8.40 -8.79 3.17
C GLY A 84 -8.67 -10.29 3.00
N ILE A 85 -8.54 -10.80 1.76
CA ILE A 85 -8.79 -12.21 1.42
C ILE A 85 -7.54 -12.94 0.91
N GLN A 86 -6.42 -12.26 0.78
CA GLN A 86 -5.15 -12.85 0.33
C GLN A 86 -4.34 -13.43 1.51
N ASP A 87 -3.33 -14.24 1.16
CA ASP A 87 -2.44 -14.84 2.15
C ASP A 87 -1.29 -13.88 2.54
N MET A 88 -0.42 -14.32 3.46
CA MET A 88 0.70 -13.53 3.99
C MET A 88 1.82 -13.25 2.99
N ASP A 89 1.80 -13.87 1.81
CA ASP A 89 2.68 -13.54 0.67
C ASP A 89 2.33 -12.20 0.01
N ASN A 90 1.11 -11.69 0.24
CA ASN A 90 0.67 -10.40 -0.26
C ASN A 90 1.04 -9.26 0.71
N ILE A 91 1.78 -8.27 0.20
CA ILE A 91 2.25 -7.13 1.00
C ILE A 91 1.11 -6.30 1.61
N GLN A 92 -0.06 -6.27 0.96
CA GLN A 92 -1.24 -5.58 1.49
C GLN A 92 -1.80 -6.30 2.72
N THR A 93 -1.77 -7.65 2.74
CA THR A 93 -2.18 -8.44 3.92
C THR A 93 -1.24 -8.17 5.10
N VAL A 94 0.08 -8.13 4.86
CA VAL A 94 1.07 -7.79 5.89
C VAL A 94 0.82 -6.37 6.45
N ALA A 95 0.57 -5.40 5.58
CA ALA A 95 0.24 -4.04 5.99
C ALA A 95 -1.07 -3.98 6.80
N GLY A 96 -2.08 -4.74 6.39
CA GLY A 96 -3.35 -4.87 7.11
C GLY A 96 -3.18 -5.44 8.52
N ILE A 97 -2.37 -6.49 8.69
CA ILE A 97 -2.05 -7.07 10.00
C ILE A 97 -1.30 -6.08 10.91
N THR A 98 -0.40 -5.27 10.35
CA THR A 98 0.27 -4.21 11.11
C THR A 98 -0.74 -3.18 11.65
N ILE A 99 -1.69 -2.76 10.82
CA ILE A 99 -2.77 -1.85 11.25
C ILE A 99 -3.70 -2.53 12.26
N LEU A 100 -3.99 -3.83 12.09
CA LEU A 100 -4.75 -4.61 13.06
C LEU A 100 -4.13 -4.52 14.46
N GLY A 101 -2.80 -4.62 14.57
CA GLY A 101 -2.09 -4.44 15.85
C GLY A 101 -2.42 -3.11 16.53
N LYS A 102 -2.47 -2.00 15.77
CA LYS A 102 -2.86 -0.69 16.30
C LYS A 102 -4.33 -0.66 16.70
N VAL A 103 -5.22 -1.12 15.82
CA VAL A 103 -6.67 -1.15 16.11
C VAL A 103 -6.95 -2.00 17.35
N ALA A 104 -6.31 -3.16 17.48
CA ALA A 104 -6.44 -4.06 18.62
C ALA A 104 -5.90 -3.42 19.92
N LYS A 105 -4.79 -2.68 19.85
CA LYS A 105 -4.27 -1.94 21.00
C LYS A 105 -5.25 -0.87 21.47
N THR A 106 -5.74 -0.06 20.55
CA THR A 106 -6.77 0.95 20.85
C THR A 106 -8.04 0.30 21.40
N ALA A 107 -8.50 -0.81 20.82
CA ALA A 107 -9.65 -1.56 21.32
C ALA A 107 -9.43 -2.08 22.75
N ALA A 108 -8.23 -2.60 23.06
CA ALA A 108 -7.88 -3.04 24.41
C ALA A 108 -7.84 -1.88 25.42
N GLU A 109 -7.31 -0.71 25.04
CA GLU A 109 -7.27 0.49 25.89
C GLU A 109 -8.66 1.01 26.22
N TYR A 110 -9.61 0.92 25.28
CA TYR A 110 -11.00 1.35 25.47
C TYR A 110 -11.96 0.24 25.91
N ASP A 111 -11.48 -0.97 26.14
CA ASP A 111 -12.29 -2.14 26.52
C ASP A 111 -13.34 -2.52 25.48
N ALA A 112 -13.05 -2.28 24.20
CA ALA A 112 -13.88 -2.64 23.08
C ALA A 112 -13.61 -4.07 22.60
N GLU A 113 -14.66 -4.81 22.29
CA GLU A 113 -14.53 -6.14 21.71
C GLU A 113 -14.12 -6.08 20.24
N ILE A 114 -13.10 -6.86 19.85
CA ILE A 114 -12.67 -6.96 18.46
C ILE A 114 -13.00 -8.33 17.88
N GLU A 115 -13.50 -8.35 16.65
CA GLU A 115 -13.84 -9.56 15.89
C GLU A 115 -13.05 -9.57 14.58
N VAL A 116 -12.32 -10.66 14.31
CA VAL A 116 -11.44 -10.76 13.14
C VAL A 116 -11.70 -12.08 12.39
N PRO A 117 -12.70 -12.14 11.51
CA PRO A 117 -12.89 -13.27 10.60
C PRO A 117 -11.80 -13.28 9.52
N ASN A 118 -11.23 -14.43 9.22
CA ASN A 118 -10.14 -14.57 8.26
C ASN A 118 -10.49 -15.60 7.19
N THR A 119 -9.95 -15.39 5.97
CA THR A 119 -10.07 -16.32 4.84
C THR A 119 -8.95 -17.34 4.79
N ARG A 120 -7.79 -17.05 5.40
CA ARG A 120 -6.60 -17.90 5.36
C ARG A 120 -6.18 -18.28 6.77
N SER A 121 -5.79 -19.54 6.95
CA SER A 121 -5.38 -20.06 8.27
C SER A 121 -4.07 -19.42 8.75
N LEU A 122 -3.13 -19.12 7.83
CA LEU A 122 -1.88 -18.46 8.17
C LEU A 122 -2.13 -17.01 8.60
N VAL A 123 -2.99 -16.29 7.88
CA VAL A 123 -3.41 -14.92 8.25
C VAL A 123 -4.10 -14.93 9.62
N MET A 124 -4.97 -15.90 9.90
CA MET A 124 -5.60 -16.05 11.22
C MET A 124 -4.57 -16.21 12.33
N THR A 125 -3.56 -17.08 12.13
CA THR A 125 -2.53 -17.31 13.14
C THR A 125 -1.72 -16.04 13.40
N THR A 126 -1.30 -15.34 12.34
CA THR A 126 -0.57 -14.07 12.44
C THR A 126 -1.44 -12.98 13.08
N ALA A 127 -2.72 -12.91 12.74
CA ALA A 127 -3.66 -11.98 13.35
C ALA A 127 -3.83 -12.23 14.86
N ARG A 128 -3.89 -13.51 15.30
CA ARG A 128 -3.93 -13.88 16.73
C ARG A 128 -2.69 -13.38 17.47
N GLU A 129 -1.52 -13.58 16.91
CA GLU A 129 -0.26 -13.12 17.50
C GLU A 129 -0.22 -11.58 17.57
N ALA A 130 -0.59 -10.89 16.51
CA ALA A 130 -0.62 -9.43 16.48
C ALA A 130 -1.59 -8.83 17.51
N VAL A 131 -2.80 -9.39 17.61
CA VAL A 131 -3.81 -8.96 18.59
C VAL A 131 -3.36 -9.29 20.01
N HIS A 132 -2.81 -10.49 20.26
CA HIS A 132 -2.29 -10.87 21.56
C HIS A 132 -1.17 -9.92 22.02
N ALA A 133 -0.20 -9.64 21.15
CA ALA A 133 0.87 -8.68 21.43
C ALA A 133 0.33 -7.27 21.72
N ALA A 134 -0.71 -6.85 20.99
CA ALA A 134 -1.37 -5.57 21.21
C ALA A 134 -2.03 -5.48 22.60
N TYR A 135 -2.78 -6.52 23.01
CA TYR A 135 -3.42 -6.60 24.33
C TYR A 135 -2.36 -6.66 25.45
N MET A 136 -1.26 -7.39 25.24
CA MET A 136 -0.13 -7.38 26.17
C MET A 136 0.47 -5.97 26.33
N SER A 137 0.69 -5.27 25.23
CA SER A 137 1.26 -3.91 25.24
C SER A 137 0.34 -2.89 25.89
N ALA A 138 -0.98 -3.12 25.85
CA ALA A 138 -1.99 -2.31 26.54
C ALA A 138 -2.18 -2.69 28.01
N GLY A 139 -1.51 -3.74 28.51
CA GLY A 139 -1.67 -4.25 29.88
C GLY A 139 -3.02 -4.91 30.17
N ARG A 140 -3.72 -5.37 29.13
CA ARG A 140 -5.09 -5.93 29.18
C ARG A 140 -5.14 -7.38 28.70
N THR A 141 -4.17 -8.19 29.08
CA THR A 141 -4.06 -9.60 28.66
C THR A 141 -5.25 -10.43 29.11
N ASP A 142 -5.87 -10.07 30.20
CA ASP A 142 -7.07 -10.70 30.78
C ASP A 142 -8.31 -10.56 29.89
N SER A 143 -8.41 -9.49 29.10
CA SER A 143 -9.51 -9.24 28.16
C SER A 143 -9.29 -9.87 26.77
N TYR A 144 -8.11 -10.46 26.52
CA TYR A 144 -7.84 -11.11 25.23
C TYR A 144 -8.63 -12.40 25.08
N ASN A 145 -9.36 -12.52 23.97
CA ASN A 145 -10.13 -13.70 23.62
C ASN A 145 -9.73 -14.23 22.22
N PRO A 146 -8.96 -15.34 22.13
CA PRO A 146 -8.52 -15.89 20.85
C PRO A 146 -9.65 -16.42 19.97
N ASP A 147 -10.82 -16.75 20.53
CA ASP A 147 -11.96 -17.29 19.79
C ASP A 147 -12.64 -16.24 18.90
N ARG A 148 -12.34 -14.96 19.09
CA ARG A 148 -12.83 -13.88 18.24
C ARG A 148 -12.00 -13.70 16.97
N ILE A 149 -10.86 -14.39 16.86
CA ILE A 149 -9.98 -14.37 15.70
C ILE A 149 -9.99 -15.78 15.12
N TYR A 150 -10.76 -15.98 14.05
CA TYR A 150 -11.04 -17.31 13.55
C TYR A 150 -11.02 -17.36 12.02
N TYR A 151 -10.81 -18.57 11.53
CA TYR A 151 -10.93 -18.90 10.13
C TYR A 151 -12.39 -19.17 9.75
N VAL A 152 -12.80 -18.67 8.58
CA VAL A 152 -14.15 -18.86 8.05
C VAL A 152 -14.15 -19.80 6.85
N SER A 153 -13.55 -19.36 5.74
CA SER A 153 -13.52 -20.10 4.48
C SER A 153 -12.50 -19.46 3.53
N ASP A 154 -11.84 -20.30 2.72
CA ASP A 154 -10.99 -19.84 1.62
C ASP A 154 -11.80 -19.35 0.41
N GLU A 155 -13.07 -19.72 0.35
CA GLU A 155 -13.95 -19.33 -0.74
C GLU A 155 -14.50 -17.93 -0.49
N GLN A 156 -14.27 -17.03 -1.46
CA GLN A 156 -14.55 -15.60 -1.39
C GLN A 156 -16.02 -15.29 -1.02
N PHE A 157 -16.97 -15.92 -1.71
CA PHE A 157 -18.39 -15.62 -1.51
C PHE A 157 -18.96 -16.26 -0.25
N ALA A 158 -18.45 -17.42 0.16
CA ALA A 158 -18.81 -18.01 1.45
C ALA A 158 -18.33 -17.14 2.62
N PHE A 159 -17.11 -16.60 2.51
CA PHE A 159 -16.57 -15.64 3.48
C PHE A 159 -17.46 -14.38 3.59
N VAL A 160 -17.82 -13.80 2.45
CA VAL A 160 -18.66 -12.59 2.40
C VAL A 160 -20.06 -12.86 2.96
N ALA A 161 -20.66 -13.99 2.61
CA ALA A 161 -21.99 -14.37 3.13
C ALA A 161 -21.97 -14.55 4.65
N TYR A 162 -20.93 -15.23 5.18
CA TYR A 162 -20.75 -15.38 6.62
C TYR A 162 -20.56 -14.03 7.31
N THR A 163 -19.66 -13.19 6.78
CA THR A 163 -19.31 -11.89 7.37
C THR A 163 -20.48 -10.92 7.30
N GLY A 164 -21.22 -10.90 6.19
CA GLY A 164 -22.45 -10.11 6.07
C GLY A 164 -23.51 -10.56 7.09
N GLY A 165 -23.70 -11.87 7.27
CA GLY A 165 -24.55 -12.41 8.33
C GLY A 165 -24.08 -12.06 9.75
N LEU A 166 -22.76 -12.03 9.98
CA LEU A 166 -22.16 -11.59 11.24
C LEU A 166 -22.47 -10.10 11.51
N MET A 167 -22.30 -9.24 10.50
CA MET A 167 -22.60 -7.81 10.59
C MET A 167 -24.06 -7.57 10.96
N GLN A 168 -25.00 -8.28 10.35
CA GLN A 168 -26.42 -8.13 10.65
C GLN A 168 -26.78 -8.59 12.07
N ARG A 169 -26.15 -9.65 12.58
CA ARG A 169 -26.41 -10.18 13.92
C ARG A 169 -25.75 -9.37 15.03
N LYS A 170 -24.44 -9.07 14.89
CA LYS A 170 -23.65 -8.39 15.95
C LYS A 170 -23.71 -6.87 15.84
N ARG A 171 -24.06 -6.35 14.68
CA ARG A 171 -24.13 -4.91 14.38
C ARG A 171 -22.90 -4.15 14.88
N PRO A 172 -21.68 -4.48 14.40
CA PRO A 172 -20.49 -3.77 14.83
C PRO A 172 -20.65 -2.26 14.66
N ALA A 173 -20.11 -1.48 15.58
CA ALA A 173 -20.17 -0.03 15.50
C ALA A 173 -19.09 0.53 14.56
N ALA A 174 -17.98 -0.20 14.41
CA ALA A 174 -16.91 0.15 13.50
C ALA A 174 -16.51 -1.08 12.66
N CYS A 175 -16.27 -0.87 11.38
CA CYS A 175 -15.80 -1.87 10.43
C CYS A 175 -14.51 -1.39 9.77
N PHE A 176 -13.48 -2.19 9.87
CA PHE A 176 -12.17 -1.92 9.30
C PHE A 176 -11.86 -2.93 8.20
N TYR A 177 -11.56 -2.45 6.99
CA TYR A 177 -11.21 -3.25 5.81
C TYR A 177 -9.80 -2.89 5.35
N PHE A 178 -8.79 -3.63 5.78
CA PHE A 178 -7.40 -3.34 5.45
C PHE A 178 -6.70 -4.52 4.80
N GLY A 179 -6.35 -4.40 3.53
CA GLY A 179 -5.69 -5.46 2.79
C GLY A 179 -6.03 -5.48 1.31
N CYS A 180 -5.83 -6.65 0.69
CA CYS A 180 -6.20 -6.89 -0.69
C CYS A 180 -7.62 -7.45 -0.77
N PHE A 181 -8.46 -6.80 -1.57
CA PHE A 181 -9.86 -7.15 -1.81
C PHE A 181 -10.14 -7.23 -3.31
N PHE A 182 -11.20 -7.96 -3.66
CA PHE A 182 -11.74 -8.02 -5.01
C PHE A 182 -13.25 -7.69 -4.99
N ALA A 183 -14.08 -8.48 -5.68
CA ALA A 183 -15.51 -8.20 -5.80
C ALA A 183 -16.28 -8.17 -4.45
N GLU A 184 -15.74 -8.78 -3.39
CA GLU A 184 -16.31 -8.76 -2.05
C GLU A 184 -16.31 -7.40 -1.39
N SER A 185 -15.42 -6.50 -1.81
CA SER A 185 -15.29 -5.16 -1.23
C SER A 185 -16.59 -4.37 -1.21
N LEU A 186 -17.32 -4.39 -2.33
CA LEU A 186 -18.61 -3.71 -2.44
C LEU A 186 -19.65 -4.30 -1.48
N ILE A 187 -19.75 -5.64 -1.43
CA ILE A 187 -20.75 -6.33 -0.59
C ILE A 187 -20.47 -6.09 0.89
N LEU A 188 -19.20 -6.12 1.30
CA LEU A 188 -18.78 -5.84 2.68
C LEU A 188 -19.10 -4.39 3.07
N ALA A 189 -18.73 -3.43 2.23
CA ALA A 189 -18.96 -2.01 2.50
C ALA A 189 -20.46 -1.65 2.51
N GLU A 190 -21.25 -2.21 1.61
CA GLU A 190 -22.72 -2.07 1.59
C GLU A 190 -23.38 -2.65 2.87
N ASN A 191 -22.94 -3.83 3.32
CA ASN A 191 -23.43 -4.42 4.58
C ASN A 191 -23.08 -3.51 5.78
N GLY A 192 -21.86 -2.98 5.83
CA GLY A 192 -21.43 -2.04 6.88
C GLY A 192 -22.27 -0.76 6.88
N ASN A 193 -22.55 -0.21 5.69
CA ASN A 193 -23.42 0.96 5.53
C ASN A 193 -24.85 0.67 6.00
N SER A 194 -25.42 -0.50 5.65
CA SER A 194 -26.77 -0.88 6.01
C SER A 194 -27.02 -0.97 7.52
N ILE A 195 -26.00 -1.30 8.30
CA ILE A 195 -26.06 -1.38 9.78
C ILE A 195 -25.67 -0.07 10.48
N GLY A 196 -25.26 0.95 9.71
CA GLY A 196 -24.83 2.25 10.23
C GLY A 196 -23.50 2.21 10.98
N ALA A 197 -22.58 1.33 10.59
CA ALA A 197 -21.24 1.26 11.16
C ALA A 197 -20.35 2.36 10.58
N ILE A 198 -19.42 2.89 11.39
CA ILE A 198 -18.31 3.70 10.85
C ILE A 198 -17.38 2.76 10.09
N GLN A 199 -17.06 3.11 8.85
CA GLN A 199 -16.26 2.27 7.98
C GLN A 199 -14.95 2.95 7.61
N VAL A 200 -13.85 2.25 7.87
CA VAL A 200 -12.50 2.69 7.49
C VAL A 200 -11.88 1.61 6.61
N ALA A 201 -11.51 1.96 5.39
CA ALA A 201 -10.91 1.03 4.45
C ALA A 201 -9.49 1.44 4.06
N GLY A 202 -8.65 0.47 3.69
CA GLY A 202 -7.33 0.71 3.12
C GLY A 202 -6.93 -0.42 2.19
N THR A 203 -6.73 -0.09 0.91
CA THR A 203 -6.29 -1.04 -0.11
C THR A 203 -5.43 -0.34 -1.16
N ALA A 204 -4.53 -1.10 -1.78
CA ALA A 204 -3.78 -0.66 -2.96
C ALA A 204 -4.36 -1.23 -4.27
N GLU A 205 -5.44 -2.03 -4.18
CA GLU A 205 -6.10 -2.58 -5.36
C GLU A 205 -6.93 -1.51 -6.05
N THR A 206 -6.41 -1.00 -7.17
CA THR A 206 -7.00 0.16 -7.87
C THR A 206 -8.41 -0.11 -8.41
N SER A 207 -8.73 -1.36 -8.72
CA SER A 207 -10.05 -1.78 -9.19
C SER A 207 -11.13 -1.72 -8.12
N GLN A 208 -10.74 -1.80 -6.84
CA GLN A 208 -11.66 -1.82 -5.69
C GLN A 208 -11.77 -0.47 -4.96
N LEU A 209 -10.80 0.42 -5.16
CA LEU A 209 -10.79 1.75 -4.54
C LEU A 209 -12.10 2.53 -4.74
N PRO A 210 -12.72 2.58 -5.94
CA PRO A 210 -13.96 3.33 -6.13
C PRO A 210 -15.10 2.85 -5.23
N PHE A 211 -15.19 1.55 -4.94
CA PHE A 211 -16.24 0.99 -4.08
C PHE A 211 -16.05 1.41 -2.62
N PHE A 212 -14.83 1.34 -2.10
CA PHE A 212 -14.53 1.80 -0.75
C PHE A 212 -14.67 3.31 -0.60
N VAL A 213 -14.21 4.10 -1.58
CA VAL A 213 -14.36 5.56 -1.56
C VAL A 213 -15.83 5.98 -1.57
N ALA A 214 -16.70 5.23 -2.27
CA ALA A 214 -18.12 5.55 -2.34
C ALA A 214 -18.91 5.12 -1.08
N SER A 215 -18.45 4.10 -0.36
CA SER A 215 -19.24 3.45 0.70
C SER A 215 -18.64 3.58 2.10
N CYS A 216 -17.36 3.89 2.24
CA CYS A 216 -16.69 4.03 3.54
C CYS A 216 -16.53 5.50 3.92
N ASP A 217 -16.53 5.78 5.23
CA ASP A 217 -16.35 7.13 5.77
C ASP A 217 -14.91 7.64 5.55
N TYR A 218 -13.93 6.72 5.67
CA TYR A 218 -12.52 7.02 5.47
C TYR A 218 -11.86 5.94 4.61
N THR A 219 -11.04 6.36 3.65
CA THR A 219 -10.33 5.42 2.77
C THR A 219 -8.87 5.81 2.61
N LEU A 220 -7.96 4.89 2.99
CA LEU A 220 -6.53 4.98 2.73
C LEU A 220 -6.24 4.43 1.34
N ILE A 221 -5.76 5.28 0.43
CA ILE A 221 -5.65 4.96 -0.99
C ILE A 221 -4.21 4.54 -1.33
N GLY A 222 -4.03 3.29 -1.77
CA GLY A 222 -2.77 2.82 -2.35
C GLY A 222 -1.57 3.05 -1.44
N GLU A 223 -0.75 4.03 -1.78
CA GLU A 223 0.47 4.35 -1.03
C GLU A 223 0.21 4.86 0.39
N GLU A 224 -0.88 5.57 0.62
CA GLU A 224 -1.26 6.06 1.94
C GLU A 224 -1.52 4.89 2.92
N PHE A 225 -2.07 3.79 2.42
CA PHE A 225 -2.25 2.57 3.19
C PHE A 225 -0.91 1.97 3.67
N PHE A 226 0.09 1.87 2.78
CA PHE A 226 1.43 1.41 3.17
C PHE A 226 2.16 2.39 4.08
N ALA A 227 1.98 3.70 3.85
CA ALA A 227 2.53 4.72 4.72
C ALA A 227 1.94 4.64 6.13
N ALA A 228 0.64 4.38 6.26
CA ALA A 228 -0.03 4.15 7.54
C ALA A 228 0.55 2.93 8.27
N SER A 229 0.71 1.81 7.56
CA SER A 229 1.32 0.60 8.12
C SER A 229 2.74 0.85 8.63
N ALA A 230 3.60 1.48 7.82
CA ALA A 230 4.98 1.79 8.20
C ALA A 230 5.07 2.79 9.37
N TYR A 231 4.17 3.77 9.41
CA TYR A 231 4.09 4.70 10.54
C TYR A 231 3.72 4.00 11.85
N LEU A 232 2.79 3.05 11.78
CA LEU A 232 2.32 2.32 12.97
C LEU A 232 3.31 1.25 13.44
N SER A 233 4.04 0.60 12.52
CA SER A 233 5.08 -0.36 12.89
C SER A 233 6.25 0.33 13.60
N GLY A 234 6.54 1.58 13.22
CA GLY A 234 7.72 2.30 13.71
C GLY A 234 9.05 1.65 13.28
N GLU A 235 9.01 0.65 12.39
CA GLU A 235 10.21 -0.04 11.93
C GLU A 235 11.03 0.83 11.00
N PRO A 236 12.33 1.05 11.30
CA PRO A 236 13.19 1.90 10.50
C PRO A 236 13.29 1.47 9.03
N ASP A 237 13.21 0.17 8.77
CA ASP A 237 13.30 -0.39 7.42
C ASP A 237 12.09 -0.04 6.55
N GLN A 238 10.90 -0.16 7.11
CA GLN A 238 9.66 0.23 6.41
C GLN A 238 9.62 1.74 6.17
N MET A 239 9.96 2.53 7.18
CA MET A 239 10.02 3.98 7.07
C MET A 239 11.11 4.45 6.08
N GLY A 240 12.26 3.79 6.09
CA GLY A 240 13.36 4.04 5.15
C GLY A 240 12.98 3.72 3.70
N THR A 241 12.21 2.66 3.49
CA THR A 241 11.70 2.29 2.16
C THR A 241 10.74 3.34 1.60
N LEU A 242 9.83 3.87 2.42
CA LEU A 242 8.94 4.97 2.02
C LEU A 242 9.72 6.24 1.67
N LEU A 243 10.69 6.61 2.49
CA LEU A 243 11.56 7.75 2.19
C LEU A 243 12.32 7.54 0.87
N GLY A 244 12.82 6.33 0.62
CA GLY A 244 13.49 5.96 -0.63
C GLY A 244 12.59 6.11 -1.85
N GLN A 245 11.31 5.72 -1.74
CA GLN A 245 10.32 5.91 -2.80
C GLN A 245 10.08 7.40 -3.08
N ASP A 246 9.98 8.24 -2.05
CA ASP A 246 9.80 9.68 -2.20
C ASP A 246 11.01 10.35 -2.88
N VAL A 247 12.22 9.92 -2.52
CA VAL A 247 13.47 10.39 -3.17
C VAL A 247 13.46 10.00 -4.66
N VAL A 248 13.11 8.76 -4.99
CA VAL A 248 13.02 8.29 -6.38
C VAL A 248 11.97 9.07 -7.17
N LYS A 249 10.78 9.30 -6.59
CA LYS A 249 9.73 10.13 -7.22
C LYS A 249 10.21 11.54 -7.48
N ALA A 250 10.85 12.19 -6.50
CA ALA A 250 11.43 13.54 -6.67
C ALA A 250 12.46 13.58 -7.79
N LEU A 251 13.32 12.55 -7.89
CA LEU A 251 14.30 12.44 -8.95
C LEU A 251 13.63 12.28 -10.33
N VAL A 252 12.62 11.42 -10.45
CA VAL A 252 11.85 11.23 -11.70
C VAL A 252 11.18 12.54 -12.11
N TRP A 253 10.54 13.25 -11.18
CA TRP A 253 9.93 14.55 -11.45
C TRP A 253 10.97 15.58 -11.89
N ALA A 254 12.14 15.62 -11.27
CA ALA A 254 13.24 16.52 -11.68
C ALA A 254 13.69 16.23 -13.12
N VAL A 255 13.86 14.96 -13.48
CA VAL A 255 14.24 14.55 -14.84
C VAL A 255 13.16 14.95 -15.86
N ILE A 256 11.88 14.74 -15.55
CA ILE A 256 10.77 15.13 -16.43
C ILE A 256 10.74 16.65 -16.62
N LEU A 257 10.84 17.42 -15.54
CA LEU A 257 10.80 18.88 -15.61
C LEU A 257 11.99 19.45 -16.38
N VAL A 258 13.20 18.98 -16.08
CA VAL A 258 14.42 19.41 -16.79
C VAL A 258 14.34 19.05 -18.28
N GLY A 259 13.88 17.84 -18.60
CA GLY A 259 13.69 17.39 -19.98
C GLY A 259 12.65 18.23 -20.73
N ALA A 260 11.51 18.54 -20.09
CA ALA A 260 10.46 19.37 -20.67
C ALA A 260 10.95 20.81 -20.92
N VAL A 261 11.64 21.39 -19.93
CA VAL A 261 12.22 22.76 -20.08
C VAL A 261 13.28 22.79 -21.17
N ALA A 262 14.17 21.80 -21.20
CA ALA A 262 15.22 21.73 -22.23
C ALA A 262 14.60 21.59 -23.64
N ALA A 263 13.62 20.70 -23.82
CA ALA A 263 12.93 20.51 -25.09
C ALA A 263 12.20 21.78 -25.53
N SER A 264 11.51 22.46 -24.60
CA SER A 264 10.79 23.72 -24.89
C SER A 264 11.77 24.85 -25.24
N ALA A 265 12.87 25.00 -24.53
CA ALA A 265 13.90 25.98 -24.79
C ALA A 265 14.57 25.73 -26.15
N GLY A 266 14.88 24.48 -26.48
CA GLY A 266 15.40 24.09 -27.79
C GLY A 266 14.49 24.46 -28.94
N ALA A 267 13.18 24.24 -28.76
CA ALA A 267 12.17 24.57 -29.76
C ALA A 267 11.95 26.06 -29.92
N LEU A 268 11.94 26.84 -28.83
CA LEU A 268 11.64 28.27 -28.84
C LEU A 268 12.84 29.13 -29.29
N TRP A 269 14.05 28.76 -28.89
CA TRP A 269 15.25 29.59 -29.15
C TRP A 269 16.19 28.98 -30.17
N GLY A 270 15.83 27.85 -30.81
CA GLY A 270 16.64 27.24 -31.87
C GLY A 270 18.02 26.78 -31.43
N LEU A 271 18.18 26.43 -30.14
CA LEU A 271 19.45 26.02 -29.57
C LEU A 271 19.81 24.60 -30.06
N GLY A 272 20.55 24.52 -31.19
CA GLY A 272 20.89 23.25 -31.82
C GLY A 272 21.61 22.26 -30.90
N ALA A 273 22.45 22.75 -29.97
CA ALA A 273 23.07 21.90 -28.97
C ALA A 273 22.08 21.25 -27.97
N VAL A 274 21.04 21.97 -27.59
CA VAL A 274 19.98 21.44 -26.69
C VAL A 274 19.12 20.43 -27.42
N ASN A 275 18.77 20.69 -28.69
CA ASN A 275 18.01 19.72 -29.49
C ASN A 275 18.81 18.45 -29.71
N ALA A 276 20.10 18.53 -30.01
CA ALA A 276 20.99 17.37 -30.15
C ALA A 276 21.08 16.55 -28.84
N ALA A 277 21.16 17.22 -27.67
CA ALA A 277 21.15 16.55 -26.38
C ALA A 277 19.82 15.84 -26.07
N VAL A 278 18.69 16.46 -26.41
CA VAL A 278 17.35 15.86 -26.26
C VAL A 278 17.19 14.64 -27.18
N ASP A 279 17.67 14.75 -28.43
CA ASP A 279 17.61 13.63 -29.40
C ASP A 279 18.53 12.48 -28.99
N ALA A 280 19.72 12.78 -28.46
CA ALA A 280 20.61 11.77 -27.90
C ALA A 280 20.00 11.06 -26.68
N ALA A 281 19.34 11.80 -25.79
CA ALA A 281 18.63 11.23 -24.65
C ALA A 281 17.46 10.34 -25.10
N ARG A 282 16.69 10.76 -26.11
CA ARG A 282 15.63 9.98 -26.73
C ARG A 282 16.14 8.66 -27.31
N ALA A 283 17.20 8.72 -28.08
CA ALA A 283 17.83 7.54 -28.66
C ALA A 283 18.34 6.57 -27.60
N ALA A 284 18.91 7.10 -26.50
CA ALA A 284 19.39 6.28 -25.37
C ALA A 284 18.25 5.61 -24.58
N MET A 285 17.03 6.19 -24.56
CA MET A 285 15.86 5.61 -23.94
C MET A 285 15.10 4.61 -24.85
N GLY A 286 15.58 4.36 -26.08
CA GLY A 286 14.97 3.41 -27.01
C GLY A 286 13.79 3.97 -27.80
N GLY A 287 13.66 5.29 -27.88
CA GLY A 287 12.69 5.99 -28.71
C GLY A 287 13.30 6.25 -30.09
N GLY A 288 13.16 5.29 -30.99
CA GLY A 288 13.37 5.43 -32.43
C GLY A 288 12.03 5.32 -33.13
#